data_5b909b2bb3a9469e77e9c7ee11b902c5
#
_entry.id   5b909b2bb3a9469e77e9c7ee11b902c5
#
_cell.length_a   1.000
_cell.length_b   1.000
_cell.length_c   1.000
_cell.angle_alpha   90.00
_cell.angle_beta   90.00
_cell.angle_gamma   90.00
#
_symmetry.space_group_name_H-M   'P 1'
#
loop_
_entity.id
_entity.type
_entity.pdbx_description
1 polymer ?
#
loop_
_entity_poly.entity_id
_entity_poly.type
_entity_poly.pdbx_seq_one_letter_code
_entity_poly.pdbx_strand_id
1 'polypeptide(L)'
;MNFTDIQLYIYEQCPHEELTIIMRRYMMKIAEHFAKQDNCLALVTGESIGQVASQTMQSLAATNEVCTIPVFRPCIAMDKQDIITISEKIDTYETSILPFEDCCTIFVAKHPVTKPNLTFIKKSEEKLQEKIDALMQTAIDTVEVVTVDAE
;
A
#
# COMPACT_ATOMS: atom_id res chain seq x y z
N MET A 1 -9.88 -5.66 6.88
CA MET A 1 -8.76 -6.63 6.90
C MET A 1 -7.71 -6.15 7.90
N ASN A 2 -7.24 -7.03 8.78
CA ASN A 2 -6.15 -6.70 9.72
C ASN A 2 -4.78 -6.97 9.06
N PHE A 3 -3.93 -5.94 9.02
CA PHE A 3 -2.57 -6.02 8.45
C PHE A 3 -1.47 -5.91 9.53
N THR A 4 -1.84 -5.75 10.80
CA THR A 4 -0.93 -5.44 11.90
C THR A 4 0.16 -6.50 12.09
N ASP A 5 -0.20 -7.78 12.07
CA ASP A 5 0.77 -8.87 12.30
C ASP A 5 1.82 -8.95 11.16
N ILE A 6 1.39 -8.71 9.91
CA ILE A 6 2.30 -8.61 8.76
C ILE A 6 3.26 -7.43 8.96
N GLN A 7 2.73 -6.28 9.37
CA GLN A 7 3.49 -5.06 9.57
C GLN A 7 4.53 -5.22 10.69
N LEU A 8 4.14 -5.80 11.82
CA LEU A 8 5.04 -6.09 12.93
C LEU A 8 6.15 -7.06 12.51
N TYR A 9 5.81 -8.12 11.79
CA TYR A 9 6.79 -9.10 11.33
C TYR A 9 7.81 -8.48 10.35
N ILE A 10 7.35 -7.64 9.42
CA ILE A 10 8.24 -6.88 8.52
C ILE A 10 9.15 -5.95 9.33
N TYR A 11 8.59 -5.24 10.33
CA TYR A 11 9.34 -4.33 11.20
C TYR A 11 10.45 -5.05 11.97
N GLU A 12 10.20 -6.26 12.45
CA GLU A 12 11.17 -7.07 13.20
C GLU A 12 12.28 -7.65 12.34
N GLN A 13 11.99 -8.01 11.07
CA GLN A 13 12.91 -8.78 10.24
C GLN A 13 13.67 -7.95 9.19
N CYS A 14 13.11 -6.79 8.79
CA CYS A 14 13.64 -6.02 7.68
C CYS A 14 14.28 -4.70 8.14
N PRO A 15 15.18 -4.09 7.32
CA PRO A 15 15.69 -2.75 7.59
C PRO A 15 14.56 -1.73 7.66
N HIS A 16 14.55 -0.91 8.72
CA HIS A 16 13.47 0.05 8.94
C HIS A 16 13.33 1.08 7.82
N GLU A 17 14.42 1.43 7.16
CA GLU A 17 14.42 2.37 6.02
C GLU A 17 13.66 1.82 4.80
N GLU A 18 13.56 0.47 4.65
CA GLU A 18 12.86 -0.22 3.57
C GLU A 18 11.41 -0.57 3.91
N LEU A 19 11.04 -0.42 5.18
CA LEU A 19 9.77 -0.90 5.75
C LEU A 19 8.56 -0.49 4.92
N THR A 20 8.42 0.80 4.59
CA THR A 20 7.27 1.32 3.84
C THR A 20 7.17 0.68 2.45
N ILE A 21 8.30 0.46 1.78
CA ILE A 21 8.32 -0.16 0.45
C ILE A 21 7.90 -1.63 0.54
N ILE A 22 8.47 -2.38 1.50
CA ILE A 22 8.17 -3.80 1.69
C ILE A 22 6.70 -3.97 2.09
N MET A 23 6.19 -3.20 3.05
CA MET A 23 4.76 -3.23 3.43
C MET A 23 3.85 -3.01 2.22
N ARG A 24 4.12 -1.98 1.42
CA ARG A 24 3.32 -1.67 0.22
C ARG A 24 3.35 -2.80 -0.80
N ARG A 25 4.46 -3.50 -0.96
CA ARG A 25 4.55 -4.68 -1.82
C ARG A 25 3.61 -5.79 -1.35
N TYR A 26 3.53 -6.05 -0.05
CA TYR A 26 2.58 -7.04 0.50
C TYR A 26 1.13 -6.55 0.42
N MET A 27 0.86 -5.27 0.64
CA MET A 27 -0.47 -4.69 0.41
C MET A 27 -0.92 -4.88 -1.04
N MET A 28 -0.04 -4.65 -2.02
CA MET A 28 -0.35 -4.86 -3.44
C MET A 28 -0.60 -6.33 -3.79
N LYS A 29 0.19 -7.26 -3.21
CA LYS A 29 -0.06 -8.72 -3.38
C LYS A 29 -1.45 -9.12 -2.88
N ILE A 30 -1.85 -8.63 -1.71
CA ILE A 30 -3.17 -8.90 -1.13
C ILE A 30 -4.28 -8.25 -1.96
N ALA A 31 -4.10 -7.00 -2.39
CA ALA A 31 -5.06 -6.31 -3.25
C ALA A 31 -5.26 -7.06 -4.57
N GLU A 32 -4.18 -7.55 -5.18
CA GLU A 32 -4.27 -8.37 -6.40
C GLU A 32 -4.95 -9.71 -6.17
N HIS A 33 -4.77 -10.32 -4.99
CA HIS A 33 -5.49 -11.56 -4.62
C HIS A 33 -7.00 -11.33 -4.67
N PHE A 34 -7.52 -10.29 -4.01
CA PHE A 34 -8.95 -9.97 -4.02
C PHE A 34 -9.43 -9.54 -5.41
N ALA A 35 -8.63 -8.74 -6.13
CA ALA A 35 -8.97 -8.36 -7.51
C ALA A 35 -9.19 -9.58 -8.41
N LYS A 36 -8.32 -10.58 -8.32
CA LYS A 36 -8.46 -11.84 -9.07
C LYS A 36 -9.66 -12.67 -8.62
N GLN A 37 -9.93 -12.70 -7.32
CA GLN A 37 -11.10 -13.40 -6.78
C GLN A 37 -12.40 -12.80 -7.31
N ASP A 38 -12.46 -11.48 -7.43
CA ASP A 38 -13.64 -10.74 -7.91
C ASP A 38 -13.63 -10.52 -9.43
N ASN A 39 -12.73 -11.18 -10.17
CA ASN A 39 -12.57 -11.04 -11.62
C ASN A 39 -12.27 -9.62 -12.10
N CYS A 40 -11.62 -8.80 -11.25
CA CYS A 40 -11.15 -7.47 -11.63
C CYS A 40 -9.89 -7.59 -12.51
N LEU A 41 -9.79 -6.71 -13.50
CA LEU A 41 -8.69 -6.73 -14.48
C LEU A 41 -7.55 -5.77 -14.15
N ALA A 42 -7.71 -4.93 -13.13
CA ALA A 42 -6.74 -3.91 -12.73
C ALA A 42 -6.88 -3.55 -11.26
N LEU A 43 -5.83 -2.95 -10.70
CA LEU A 43 -5.86 -2.24 -9.42
C LEU A 43 -5.92 -0.73 -9.68
N VAL A 44 -6.50 0.00 -8.73
CA VAL A 44 -6.50 1.47 -8.72
C VAL A 44 -5.92 1.94 -7.40
N THR A 45 -4.93 2.86 -7.44
CA THR A 45 -4.32 3.43 -6.25
C THR A 45 -4.34 4.96 -6.30
N GLY A 46 -4.40 5.62 -5.11
CA GLY A 46 -4.40 7.07 -4.97
C GLY A 46 -2.99 7.70 -4.91
N GLU A 47 -1.98 7.05 -5.45
CA GLU A 47 -0.59 7.53 -5.41
C GLU A 47 -0.39 8.78 -6.27
N SER A 48 0.42 9.73 -5.75
CA SER A 48 0.90 10.89 -6.50
C SER A 48 2.42 11.04 -6.34
N ILE A 49 3.13 11.33 -7.43
CA ILE A 49 4.60 11.44 -7.42
C ILE A 49 5.06 12.61 -6.53
N GLY A 50 6.02 12.33 -5.65
CA GLY A 50 6.69 13.37 -4.87
C GLY A 50 5.95 13.86 -3.62
N GLN A 51 4.75 13.35 -3.34
CA GLN A 51 3.99 13.75 -2.14
C GLN A 51 4.64 13.23 -0.85
N VAL A 52 5.14 12.00 -0.88
CA VAL A 52 5.86 11.38 0.25
C VAL A 52 7.05 10.54 -0.24
N ALA A 53 7.96 10.20 0.66
CA ALA A 53 9.18 9.45 0.37
C ALA A 53 8.94 8.11 -0.36
N SER A 54 7.83 7.45 -0.08
CA SER A 54 7.44 6.18 -0.71
C SER A 54 6.78 6.32 -2.09
N GLN A 55 6.60 7.54 -2.58
CA GLN A 55 5.97 7.84 -3.87
C GLN A 55 6.93 8.48 -4.87
N THR A 56 8.20 8.11 -4.83
CA THR A 56 9.16 8.39 -5.90
C THR A 56 8.97 7.41 -7.06
N MET A 57 9.48 7.74 -8.24
CA MET A 57 9.41 6.84 -9.41
C MET A 57 10.02 5.46 -9.11
N GLN A 58 11.16 5.44 -8.39
CA GLN A 58 11.83 4.20 -8.01
C GLN A 58 11.01 3.41 -7.00
N SER A 59 10.38 4.08 -6.03
CA SER A 59 9.51 3.45 -5.04
C SER A 59 8.28 2.86 -5.69
N LEU A 60 7.65 3.58 -6.63
CA LEU A 60 6.50 3.10 -7.39
C LEU A 60 6.86 1.91 -8.28
N ALA A 61 8.02 1.93 -8.94
CA ALA A 61 8.50 0.80 -9.73
C ALA A 61 8.73 -0.44 -8.84
N ALA A 62 9.34 -0.27 -7.66
CA ALA A 62 9.58 -1.35 -6.72
C ALA A 62 8.28 -1.95 -6.16
N THR A 63 7.28 -1.12 -5.85
CA THR A 63 5.96 -1.60 -5.39
C THR A 63 5.15 -2.25 -6.50
N ASN A 64 5.22 -1.72 -7.72
CA ASN A 64 4.47 -2.26 -8.86
C ASN A 64 4.98 -3.63 -9.32
N GLU A 65 6.23 -3.94 -9.07
CA GLU A 65 6.88 -5.15 -9.57
C GLU A 65 6.23 -6.46 -9.08
N VAL A 66 5.53 -6.43 -7.94
CA VAL A 66 4.81 -7.59 -7.42
C VAL A 66 3.45 -7.82 -8.07
N CYS A 67 2.96 -6.87 -8.89
CA CYS A 67 1.66 -6.96 -9.53
C CYS A 67 1.80 -7.61 -10.92
N THR A 68 0.87 -8.51 -11.24
CA THR A 68 0.76 -9.16 -12.55
C THR A 68 -0.36 -8.57 -13.42
N ILE A 69 -1.25 -7.79 -12.80
CA ILE A 69 -2.32 -7.03 -13.49
C ILE A 69 -1.98 -5.53 -13.52
N PRO A 70 -2.56 -4.74 -14.43
CA PRO A 70 -2.33 -3.31 -14.51
C PRO A 70 -2.67 -2.58 -13.22
N VAL A 71 -1.88 -1.54 -12.90
CA VAL A 71 -2.14 -0.64 -11.75
C VAL A 71 -2.36 0.76 -12.28
N PHE A 72 -3.58 1.26 -12.18
CA PHE A 72 -3.96 2.62 -12.57
C PHE A 72 -3.77 3.59 -11.40
N ARG A 73 -3.22 4.77 -11.71
CA ARG A 73 -2.91 5.82 -10.75
C ARG A 73 -3.49 7.15 -11.24
N PRO A 74 -4.80 7.36 -11.10
CA PRO A 74 -5.46 8.56 -11.65
C PRO A 74 -4.90 9.87 -11.10
N CYS A 75 -4.34 9.88 -9.88
CA CYS A 75 -3.77 11.06 -9.25
C CYS A 75 -2.26 11.24 -9.46
N ILE A 76 -1.60 10.42 -10.29
CA ILE A 76 -0.14 10.29 -10.32
C ILE A 76 0.64 11.59 -10.57
N ALA A 77 0.08 12.51 -11.33
CA ALA A 77 0.69 13.78 -11.68
C ALA A 77 -0.02 15.00 -11.04
N MET A 78 -0.97 14.76 -10.16
CA MET A 78 -1.72 15.81 -9.48
C MET A 78 -0.97 16.29 -8.24
N ASP A 79 -1.00 17.58 -7.97
CA ASP A 79 -0.58 18.10 -6.69
C ASP A 79 -1.68 17.93 -5.61
N LYS A 80 -1.33 18.27 -4.37
CA LYS A 80 -2.28 18.11 -3.26
C LYS A 80 -3.54 18.97 -3.45
N GLN A 81 -3.40 20.18 -4.01
CA GLN A 81 -4.53 21.07 -4.20
C GLN A 81 -5.48 20.58 -5.29
N ASP A 82 -4.93 20.01 -6.36
CA ASP A 82 -5.74 19.38 -7.42
C ASP A 82 -6.61 18.24 -6.86
N ILE A 83 -6.01 17.38 -6.02
CA ILE A 83 -6.70 16.25 -5.38
C ILE A 83 -7.79 16.76 -4.42
N ILE A 84 -7.52 17.79 -3.62
CA ILE A 84 -8.51 18.43 -2.74
C ILE A 84 -9.68 18.97 -3.57
N THR A 85 -9.39 19.72 -4.63
CA THR A 85 -10.43 20.30 -5.50
C THR A 85 -11.33 19.21 -6.13
N ILE A 86 -10.74 18.05 -6.50
CA ILE A 86 -11.53 16.92 -7.00
C ILE A 86 -12.37 16.32 -5.89
N SER A 87 -11.81 16.11 -4.70
CA SER A 87 -12.53 15.51 -3.57
C SER A 87 -13.71 16.38 -3.11
N GLU A 88 -13.58 17.72 -3.17
CA GLU A 88 -14.70 18.65 -2.94
C GLU A 88 -15.80 18.50 -4.00
N LYS A 89 -15.41 18.37 -5.28
CA LYS A 89 -16.39 18.22 -6.38
C LYS A 89 -17.20 16.94 -6.33
N ILE A 90 -16.61 15.86 -5.80
CA ILE A 90 -17.27 14.55 -5.68
C ILE A 90 -17.81 14.29 -4.26
N ASP A 91 -17.85 15.32 -3.43
CA ASP A 91 -18.42 15.31 -2.07
C ASP A 91 -17.79 14.27 -1.13
N THR A 92 -16.46 14.09 -1.23
CA THR A 92 -15.69 13.16 -0.37
C THR A 92 -14.71 13.87 0.56
N TYR A 93 -14.53 15.19 0.41
CA TYR A 93 -13.52 15.94 1.17
C TYR A 93 -13.77 15.89 2.67
N GLU A 94 -14.98 16.22 3.13
CA GLU A 94 -15.33 16.27 4.55
C GLU A 94 -15.13 14.93 5.25
N THR A 95 -15.41 13.82 4.55
CA THR A 95 -15.15 12.48 5.06
C THR A 95 -13.65 12.18 5.10
N SER A 96 -12.88 12.65 4.12
CA SER A 96 -11.45 12.40 4.00
C SER A 96 -10.61 13.09 5.07
N ILE A 97 -11.10 14.20 5.66
CA ILE A 97 -10.38 14.95 6.70
C ILE A 97 -10.75 14.56 8.13
N LEU A 98 -11.64 13.59 8.32
CA LEU A 98 -11.99 13.10 9.65
C LEU A 98 -10.74 12.58 10.38
N PRO A 99 -10.61 12.85 11.69
CA PRO A 99 -9.43 12.54 12.47
C PRO A 99 -9.37 11.05 12.86
N PHE A 100 -9.17 10.19 11.87
CA PHE A 100 -8.87 8.78 12.09
C PHE A 100 -7.36 8.54 12.13
N GLU A 101 -6.95 7.53 12.89
CA GLU A 101 -5.54 7.14 12.95
C GLU A 101 -5.08 6.57 11.60
N ASP A 102 -3.94 7.08 11.11
CA ASP A 102 -3.27 6.56 9.94
C ASP A 102 -2.36 5.38 10.33
N CYS A 103 -2.59 4.23 9.74
CA CYS A 103 -1.79 3.02 9.99
C CYS A 103 -0.30 3.20 9.69
N CYS A 104 0.07 4.18 8.88
CA CYS A 104 1.46 4.46 8.51
C CYS A 104 2.24 5.18 9.61
N THR A 105 1.59 5.87 10.56
CA THR A 105 2.27 6.74 11.54
C THR A 105 3.07 5.98 12.60
N ILE A 106 2.69 4.76 12.93
CA ILE A 106 3.30 3.96 14.01
C ILE A 106 4.70 3.42 13.60
N PHE A 107 4.94 3.20 12.31
CA PHE A 107 6.13 2.52 11.78
C PHE A 107 6.91 3.35 10.77
N VAL A 108 6.83 4.67 10.85
CA VAL A 108 7.59 5.54 9.94
C VAL A 108 9.07 5.50 10.27
N ALA A 109 9.88 5.09 9.33
CA ALA A 109 11.33 5.19 9.45
C ALA A 109 11.75 6.67 9.55
N LYS A 110 12.73 6.97 10.42
CA LYS A 110 13.30 8.34 10.51
C LYS A 110 13.89 8.80 9.17
N HIS A 111 14.40 7.87 8.38
CA HIS A 111 15.03 8.10 7.08
C HIS A 111 14.55 7.03 6.08
N PRO A 112 13.32 7.16 5.54
CA PRO A 112 12.82 6.20 4.57
C PRO A 112 13.63 6.26 3.27
N VAL A 113 13.86 5.11 2.66
CA VAL A 113 14.54 5.03 1.37
C VAL A 113 13.67 5.67 0.28
N THR A 114 14.24 6.65 -0.45
CA THR A 114 13.56 7.33 -1.56
C THR A 114 13.95 6.79 -2.94
N LYS A 115 15.08 6.06 -3.00
CA LYS A 115 15.58 5.39 -4.21
C LYS A 115 15.86 3.93 -3.92
N PRO A 116 14.82 3.11 -3.66
CA PRO A 116 15.01 1.70 -3.34
C PRO A 116 15.67 0.96 -4.50
N ASN A 117 16.62 0.11 -4.17
CA ASN A 117 17.17 -0.88 -5.10
C ASN A 117 16.36 -2.16 -4.98
N LEU A 118 15.69 -2.56 -6.05
CA LEU A 118 14.80 -3.73 -6.06
C LEU A 118 15.51 -5.02 -5.63
N THR A 119 16.79 -5.20 -5.98
CA THR A 119 17.57 -6.38 -5.58
C THR A 119 17.74 -6.43 -4.06
N PHE A 120 18.00 -5.29 -3.40
CA PHE A 120 18.13 -5.25 -1.94
C PHE A 120 16.75 -5.45 -1.26
N ILE A 121 15.70 -4.83 -1.79
CA ILE A 121 14.34 -5.06 -1.30
C ILE A 121 13.98 -6.56 -1.33
N LYS A 122 14.20 -7.23 -2.46
CA LYS A 122 13.94 -8.68 -2.59
C LYS A 122 14.77 -9.50 -1.60
N LYS A 123 16.05 -9.16 -1.41
CA LYS A 123 16.91 -9.82 -0.42
C LYS A 123 16.41 -9.62 1.02
N SER A 124 15.86 -8.46 1.34
CA SER A 124 15.23 -8.21 2.64
C SER A 124 13.96 -9.04 2.79
N GLU A 125 13.15 -9.17 1.73
CA GLU A 125 11.94 -10.03 1.73
C GLU A 125 12.27 -11.53 1.92
N GLU A 126 13.46 -12.01 1.53
CA GLU A 126 13.88 -13.41 1.78
C GLU A 126 13.87 -13.76 3.29
N LYS A 127 14.09 -12.78 4.17
CA LYS A 127 14.04 -12.98 5.62
C LYS A 127 12.63 -13.24 6.15
N LEU A 128 11.62 -12.93 5.35
CA LEU A 128 10.20 -13.05 5.73
C LEU A 128 9.63 -14.45 5.40
N GLN A 129 10.30 -15.25 4.56
CA GLN A 129 9.77 -16.48 3.96
C GLN A 129 9.22 -17.48 4.98
N GLU A 130 9.72 -17.48 6.23
CA GLU A 130 9.30 -18.46 7.24
C GLU A 130 7.82 -18.31 7.64
N LYS A 131 7.29 -17.08 7.74
CA LYS A 131 5.95 -16.82 8.31
C LYS A 131 5.06 -15.94 7.45
N ILE A 132 5.60 -15.21 6.48
CA ILE A 132 4.86 -14.16 5.78
C ILE A 132 3.63 -14.71 5.03
N ASP A 133 3.75 -15.88 4.41
CA ASP A 133 2.66 -16.48 3.65
C ASP A 133 1.50 -16.88 4.57
N ALA A 134 1.81 -17.44 5.75
CA ALA A 134 0.80 -17.78 6.76
C ALA A 134 0.11 -16.52 7.32
N LEU A 135 0.86 -15.44 7.57
CA LEU A 135 0.31 -14.17 8.03
C LEU A 135 -0.58 -13.53 6.95
N MET A 136 -0.16 -13.56 5.69
CA MET A 136 -0.98 -13.09 4.57
C MET A 136 -2.26 -13.90 4.44
N GLN A 137 -2.19 -15.23 4.53
CA GLN A 137 -3.37 -16.09 4.47
C GLN A 137 -4.34 -15.79 5.62
N THR A 138 -3.83 -15.64 6.84
CA THR A 138 -4.65 -15.23 8.00
C THR A 138 -5.35 -13.88 7.75
N ALA A 139 -4.63 -12.90 7.21
CA ALA A 139 -5.20 -11.59 6.90
C ALA A 139 -6.29 -11.67 5.82
N ILE A 140 -6.13 -12.53 4.82
CA ILE A 140 -7.12 -12.78 3.77
C ILE A 140 -8.36 -13.49 4.34
N ASP A 141 -8.16 -14.55 5.12
CA ASP A 141 -9.26 -15.36 5.66
C ASP A 141 -10.10 -14.62 6.70
N THR A 142 -9.54 -13.60 7.34
CA THR A 142 -10.21 -12.80 8.37
C THR A 142 -10.72 -11.46 7.85
N VAL A 143 -10.83 -11.27 6.53
CA VAL A 143 -11.38 -10.05 5.97
C VAL A 143 -12.87 -9.92 6.31
N GLU A 144 -13.28 -8.74 6.76
CA GLU A 144 -14.67 -8.38 6.92
C GLU A 144 -15.17 -7.70 5.65
N VAL A 145 -16.26 -8.22 5.09
CA VAL A 145 -16.92 -7.63 3.92
C VAL A 145 -18.13 -6.87 4.39
N VAL A 146 -18.16 -5.57 4.13
CA VAL A 146 -19.30 -4.70 4.44
C VAL A 146 -19.98 -4.32 3.14
N THR A 147 -21.27 -4.65 3.03
CA THR A 147 -22.09 -4.22 1.91
C THR A 147 -22.71 -2.86 2.23
N VAL A 148 -22.54 -1.92 1.32
CA VAL A 148 -23.14 -0.59 1.41
C VAL A 148 -24.08 -0.43 0.23
N ASP A 149 -25.37 -0.27 0.51
CA ASP A 149 -26.37 0.03 -0.51
C ASP A 149 -26.36 1.54 -0.79
N ALA A 150 -26.38 1.91 -2.05
CA ALA A 150 -26.58 3.30 -2.46
C ALA A 150 -28.06 3.65 -2.22
N GLU A 151 -28.34 4.68 -1.42
CA GLU A 151 -29.68 5.27 -1.28
C GLU A 151 -30.06 6.07 -2.53
#